data_c7e132a03e735c4bcaa828af6343dcea
#
_entry.id   c7e132a03e735c4bcaa828af6343dcea
#
_cell.length_a   1.000
_cell.length_b   1.000
_cell.length_c   1.000
_cell.angle_alpha   90.00
_cell.angle_beta   90.00
_cell.angle_gamma   90.00
#
_symmetry.space_group_name_H-M   'P 1'
#
loop_
_entity.id
_entity.type
_entity.pdbx_description
1 polymer ?
#
loop_
_entity_poly.entity_id
_entity_poly.type
_entity_poly.pdbx_seq_one_letter_code
_entity_poly.pdbx_strand_id
1 'polypeptide(L)'
;ICNNPVAGSLCRNALTYRWNLLAYKDRPNPFSDVIMKRQCRKKLKHCIDLIEHRYSCNQPLNYTMLENLFSNLEENELQQIHDYIVSRYNFLNYNSMKSCFSDWESALSLIESTQGSEYDLNEDYEDYSKYVKMLDIMKQLGYNSDCQTIDNLTDEDIKTITLRIYGILNPPRKQVLKFLHLTGK
;
A
#
# COMPACT_ATOMS: atom_id res chain seq x y z
N ILE A 1 -2.53 -1.69 0.53
CA ILE A 1 -2.03 -0.38 0.00
C ILE A 1 -2.76 0.00 -1.27
N CYS A 2 -2.79 -0.86 -2.32
CA CYS A 2 -3.42 -0.54 -3.62
C CYS A 2 -4.91 -0.20 -3.52
N ASN A 3 -5.61 -0.69 -2.53
CA ASN A 3 -7.04 -0.44 -2.29
C ASN A 3 -7.33 0.70 -1.30
N ASN A 4 -6.31 1.28 -0.67
CA ASN A 4 -6.49 2.39 0.30
C ASN A 4 -7.31 3.56 -0.25
N PRO A 5 -7.17 3.98 -1.53
CA PRO A 5 -7.99 5.06 -2.06
C PRO A 5 -9.48 4.74 -2.11
N VAL A 6 -9.83 3.47 -2.35
CA VAL A 6 -11.23 3.00 -2.34
C VAL A 6 -11.75 2.92 -0.91
N ALA A 7 -10.97 2.35 0.01
CA ALA A 7 -11.29 2.28 1.43
C ALA A 7 -11.45 3.68 2.05
N GLY A 8 -10.64 4.66 1.61
CA GLY A 8 -10.74 6.07 2.01
C GLY A 8 -11.80 6.87 1.25
N SER A 9 -12.65 6.24 0.43
CA SER A 9 -13.69 6.89 -0.37
C SER A 9 -13.19 7.99 -1.34
N LEU A 10 -11.92 7.92 -1.75
CA LEU A 10 -11.32 8.86 -2.70
C LEU A 10 -11.65 8.51 -4.16
N CYS A 11 -11.98 7.25 -4.42
CA CYS A 11 -12.39 6.76 -5.73
C CYS A 11 -13.26 5.51 -5.59
N ARG A 12 -13.96 5.11 -6.67
CA ARG A 12 -14.79 3.90 -6.70
C ARG A 12 -13.98 2.65 -7.03
N ASN A 13 -12.88 2.79 -7.74
CA ASN A 13 -12.02 1.70 -8.19
C ASN A 13 -10.56 2.13 -8.10
N ALA A 14 -9.68 1.24 -7.63
CA ALA A 14 -8.27 1.51 -7.44
C ALA A 14 -7.55 1.96 -8.73
N LEU A 15 -7.99 1.46 -9.92
CA LEU A 15 -7.44 1.85 -11.22
C LEU A 15 -7.82 3.27 -11.66
N THR A 16 -8.85 3.86 -11.08
CA THR A 16 -9.32 5.21 -11.43
C THR A 16 -8.68 6.29 -10.55
N TYR A 17 -7.86 5.91 -9.60
CA TYR A 17 -7.18 6.86 -8.73
C TYR A 17 -5.79 7.19 -9.27
N ARG A 18 -5.59 8.45 -9.65
CA ARG A 18 -4.37 8.96 -10.30
C ARG A 18 -3.07 8.65 -9.54
N TRP A 19 -3.09 8.70 -8.22
CA TRP A 19 -1.92 8.48 -7.38
C TRP A 19 -1.70 7.00 -7.04
N ASN A 20 -2.49 6.10 -7.64
CA ASN A 20 -2.30 4.67 -7.53
C ASN A 20 -1.50 4.16 -8.73
N LEU A 21 -0.32 3.61 -8.47
CA LEU A 21 0.57 3.11 -9.51
C LEU A 21 -0.08 2.04 -10.40
N LEU A 22 -1.09 1.30 -9.91
CA LEU A 22 -1.86 0.33 -10.72
C LEU A 22 -2.56 0.97 -11.93
N ALA A 23 -2.96 2.24 -11.83
CA ALA A 23 -3.57 2.94 -12.95
C ALA A 23 -2.64 3.05 -14.17
N TYR A 24 -1.33 2.94 -13.96
CA TYR A 24 -0.28 3.09 -14.98
C TYR A 24 0.22 1.75 -15.54
N LYS A 25 -0.45 0.64 -15.22
CA LYS A 25 -0.02 -0.70 -15.63
C LYS A 25 -0.01 -0.93 -17.15
N ASP A 26 -0.93 -0.29 -17.89
CA ASP A 26 -1.10 -0.47 -19.33
C ASP A 26 -0.48 0.67 -20.16
N ARG A 27 -0.39 1.88 -19.58
CA ARG A 27 0.15 3.06 -20.26
C ARG A 27 0.67 4.11 -19.28
N PRO A 28 1.68 4.90 -19.67
CA PRO A 28 2.29 5.89 -18.78
C PRO A 28 1.43 7.14 -18.53
N ASN A 29 0.37 7.34 -19.28
CA ASN A 29 -0.50 8.53 -19.22
C ASN A 29 -1.99 8.14 -19.23
N PRO A 30 -2.50 7.44 -18.20
CA PRO A 30 -3.89 6.95 -18.17
C PRO A 30 -4.94 8.08 -18.05
N PHE A 31 -4.58 9.27 -17.58
CA PHE A 31 -5.49 10.38 -17.29
C PHE A 31 -5.26 11.61 -18.18
N SER A 32 -4.33 11.57 -19.11
CA SER A 32 -4.00 12.68 -19.97
C SER A 32 -3.55 12.23 -21.36
N ASP A 33 -3.45 13.20 -22.29
CA ASP A 33 -2.87 12.96 -23.60
C ASP A 33 -1.34 12.87 -23.54
N VAL A 34 -0.76 12.16 -24.50
CA VAL A 34 0.71 12.04 -24.63
C VAL A 34 1.34 13.39 -24.85
N ILE A 35 2.39 13.71 -24.09
CA ILE A 35 3.15 14.94 -24.26
C ILE A 35 3.96 14.89 -25.56
N MET A 36 3.61 15.73 -26.50
CA MET A 36 4.39 15.93 -27.72
C MET A 36 5.43 17.03 -27.50
N LYS A 37 6.65 16.67 -27.09
CA LYS A 37 7.75 17.62 -26.74
C LYS A 37 8.00 18.71 -27.78
N ARG A 38 7.71 18.45 -29.08
CA ARG A 38 7.88 19.44 -30.15
C ARG A 38 6.77 20.51 -30.18
N GLN A 39 5.61 20.22 -29.64
CA GLN A 39 4.41 21.06 -29.69
C GLN A 39 4.03 21.68 -28.33
N CYS A 40 4.70 21.25 -27.24
CA CYS A 40 4.39 21.75 -25.91
C CYS A 40 4.94 23.16 -25.68
N ARG A 41 4.25 23.93 -24.85
CA ARG A 41 4.69 25.28 -24.44
C ARG A 41 6.03 25.21 -23.69
N LYS A 42 6.82 26.31 -23.78
CA LYS A 42 8.11 26.42 -23.10
C LYS A 42 8.04 26.10 -21.62
N LYS A 43 6.94 26.48 -20.95
CA LYS A 43 6.73 26.20 -19.52
C LYS A 43 6.62 24.70 -19.26
N LEU A 44 5.76 23.99 -19.98
CA LEU A 44 5.60 22.53 -19.85
C LEU A 44 6.91 21.81 -20.11
N LYS A 45 7.64 22.23 -21.14
CA LYS A 45 8.97 21.68 -21.46
C LYS A 45 9.95 21.87 -20.30
N HIS A 46 10.00 23.07 -19.71
CA HIS A 46 10.84 23.35 -18.55
C HIS A 46 10.50 22.47 -17.36
N CYS A 47 9.21 22.24 -17.10
CA CYS A 47 8.76 21.33 -16.04
C CYS A 47 9.28 19.90 -16.28
N ILE A 48 9.17 19.39 -17.52
CA ILE A 48 9.68 18.07 -17.88
C ILE A 48 11.19 17.98 -17.68
N ASP A 49 11.93 18.97 -18.16
CA ASP A 49 13.40 18.99 -18.06
C ASP A 49 13.85 19.01 -16.57
N LEU A 50 13.14 19.74 -15.71
CA LEU A 50 13.40 19.76 -14.27
C LEU A 50 13.12 18.40 -13.61
N ILE A 51 11.99 17.76 -13.94
CA ILE A 51 11.66 16.42 -13.45
C ILE A 51 12.72 15.41 -13.85
N GLU A 52 13.13 15.41 -15.14
CA GLU A 52 14.17 14.52 -15.66
C GLU A 52 15.52 14.75 -14.98
N HIS A 53 15.90 16.01 -14.76
CA HIS A 53 17.14 16.33 -14.05
C HIS A 53 17.12 15.78 -12.62
N ARG A 54 16.04 15.99 -11.87
CA ARG A 54 15.90 15.47 -10.50
C ARG A 54 15.94 13.94 -10.49
N TYR A 55 15.20 13.32 -11.39
CA TYR A 55 15.18 11.86 -11.51
C TYR A 55 16.57 11.28 -11.84
N SER A 56 17.30 11.89 -12.81
CA SER A 56 18.65 11.44 -13.17
C SER A 56 19.66 11.59 -12.03
N CYS A 57 19.45 12.55 -11.13
CA CYS A 57 20.24 12.73 -9.92
C CYS A 57 19.77 11.83 -8.74
N ASN A 58 18.79 10.94 -8.97
CA ASN A 58 18.17 10.10 -7.94
C ASN A 58 17.61 10.93 -6.76
N GLN A 59 17.00 12.07 -7.06
CA GLN A 59 16.47 13.01 -6.09
C GLN A 59 14.94 13.08 -6.15
N PRO A 60 14.24 13.05 -5.02
CA PRO A 60 12.79 13.22 -4.99
C PRO A 60 12.39 14.66 -5.32
N LEU A 61 11.12 14.82 -5.76
CA LEU A 61 10.47 16.11 -5.82
C LEU A 61 9.91 16.45 -4.44
N ASN A 62 10.24 17.61 -3.91
CA ASN A 62 9.66 18.09 -2.66
C ASN A 62 8.38 18.91 -2.90
N TYR A 63 7.63 19.23 -1.83
CA TYR A 63 6.36 19.93 -1.91
C TYR A 63 6.48 21.29 -2.61
N THR A 64 7.46 22.12 -2.26
CA THR A 64 7.69 23.44 -2.88
C THR A 64 8.00 23.33 -4.37
N MET A 65 8.74 22.29 -4.77
CA MET A 65 8.99 22.04 -6.20
C MET A 65 7.72 21.67 -6.93
N LEU A 66 6.88 20.81 -6.33
CA LEU A 66 5.59 20.44 -6.92
C LEU A 66 4.66 21.65 -7.07
N GLU A 67 4.56 22.52 -6.07
CA GLU A 67 3.82 23.77 -6.18
C GLU A 67 4.32 24.66 -7.33
N ASN A 68 5.63 24.79 -7.47
CA ASN A 68 6.25 25.57 -8.54
C ASN A 68 6.02 24.94 -9.93
N LEU A 69 6.10 23.60 -10.03
CA LEU A 69 5.82 22.87 -11.26
C LEU A 69 4.39 23.06 -11.72
N PHE A 70 3.43 23.00 -10.79
CA PHE A 70 2.00 23.09 -11.09
C PHE A 70 1.52 24.53 -11.32
N SER A 71 2.28 25.53 -10.81
CA SER A 71 1.91 26.93 -11.01
C SER A 71 1.95 27.33 -12.47
N ASN A 72 0.91 28.03 -12.94
CA ASN A 72 0.81 28.62 -14.29
C ASN A 72 0.83 27.60 -15.46
N LEU A 73 0.50 26.33 -15.22
CA LEU A 73 0.16 25.38 -16.26
C LEU A 73 -1.32 25.47 -16.59
N GLU A 74 -1.67 25.18 -17.84
CA GLU A 74 -3.07 25.00 -18.24
C GLU A 74 -3.59 23.67 -17.68
N GLU A 75 -4.91 23.54 -17.52
CA GLU A 75 -5.53 22.34 -16.93
C GLU A 75 -5.04 21.03 -17.61
N ASN A 76 -4.98 21.05 -18.94
CA ASN A 76 -4.51 19.89 -19.70
C ASN A 76 -3.02 19.57 -19.47
N GLU A 77 -2.20 20.61 -19.41
CA GLU A 77 -0.77 20.49 -19.11
C GLU A 77 -0.52 20.00 -17.68
N LEU A 78 -1.36 20.45 -16.73
CA LEU A 78 -1.34 20.00 -15.36
C LEU A 78 -1.64 18.49 -15.28
N GLN A 79 -2.64 18.01 -16.00
CA GLN A 79 -2.96 16.60 -16.08
C GLN A 79 -1.79 15.80 -16.67
N GLN A 80 -1.16 16.31 -17.72
CA GLN A 80 0.02 15.69 -18.37
C GLN A 80 1.21 15.61 -17.42
N ILE A 81 1.52 16.67 -16.68
CA ILE A 81 2.65 16.68 -15.72
C ILE A 81 2.39 15.74 -14.54
N HIS A 82 1.15 15.64 -14.05
CA HIS A 82 0.82 14.66 -13.02
C HIS A 82 1.11 13.23 -13.48
N ASP A 83 0.62 12.84 -14.66
CA ASP A 83 0.88 11.52 -15.22
C ASP A 83 2.37 11.28 -15.46
N TYR A 84 3.05 12.32 -15.95
CA TYR A 84 4.49 12.26 -16.20
C TYR A 84 5.30 11.99 -14.93
N ILE A 85 5.00 12.70 -13.83
CA ILE A 85 5.66 12.50 -12.53
C ILE A 85 5.39 11.09 -12.01
N VAL A 86 4.12 10.67 -11.95
CA VAL A 86 3.75 9.35 -11.41
C VAL A 86 4.40 8.24 -12.23
N SER A 87 4.32 8.32 -13.56
CA SER A 87 4.93 7.34 -14.45
C SER A 87 6.45 7.29 -14.30
N ARG A 88 7.11 8.45 -14.17
CA ARG A 88 8.57 8.54 -14.10
C ARG A 88 9.14 8.02 -12.80
N TYR A 89 8.47 8.28 -11.68
CA TYR A 89 8.86 7.80 -10.36
C TYR A 89 8.21 6.45 -10.00
N ASN A 90 7.52 5.81 -10.95
CA ASN A 90 6.94 4.51 -10.74
C ASN A 90 8.02 3.43 -10.63
N PHE A 91 8.07 2.76 -9.50
CA PHE A 91 9.03 1.69 -9.19
C PHE A 91 8.42 0.28 -9.32
N LEU A 92 7.13 0.16 -9.68
CA LEU A 92 6.48 -1.14 -9.80
C LEU A 92 6.95 -1.90 -11.04
N ASN A 93 7.37 -3.13 -10.84
CA ASN A 93 7.57 -4.08 -11.92
C ASN A 93 6.26 -4.86 -12.15
N TYR A 94 5.45 -4.40 -13.10
CA TYR A 94 4.15 -5.01 -13.40
C TYR A 94 4.25 -6.47 -13.88
N ASN A 95 5.34 -6.84 -14.56
CA ASN A 95 5.55 -8.23 -14.99
C ASN A 95 5.79 -9.15 -13.79
N SER A 96 6.63 -8.73 -12.85
CA SER A 96 6.84 -9.46 -11.61
C SER A 96 5.59 -9.52 -10.75
N MET A 97 4.82 -8.43 -10.70
CA MET A 97 3.54 -8.41 -9.99
C MET A 97 2.53 -9.36 -10.65
N LYS A 98 2.42 -9.33 -11.98
CA LYS A 98 1.53 -10.24 -12.71
C LYS A 98 1.89 -11.70 -12.51
N SER A 99 3.19 -12.04 -12.42
CA SER A 99 3.63 -13.43 -12.26
C SER A 99 3.23 -14.07 -10.93
N CYS A 100 2.82 -13.26 -9.93
CA CYS A 100 2.27 -13.75 -8.67
C CYS A 100 0.80 -14.20 -8.78
N PHE A 101 0.14 -13.95 -9.91
CA PHE A 101 -1.28 -14.26 -10.17
C PHE A 101 -1.42 -14.96 -11.51
N SER A 102 -2.56 -15.64 -11.74
CA SER A 102 -2.85 -16.26 -13.04
C SER A 102 -2.99 -15.21 -14.15
N ASP A 103 -3.61 -14.08 -13.83
CA ASP A 103 -3.88 -12.96 -14.74
C ASP A 103 -4.15 -11.67 -13.96
N TRP A 104 -4.29 -10.54 -14.66
CA TRP A 104 -4.59 -9.25 -14.06
C TRP A 104 -5.99 -9.16 -13.45
N GLU A 105 -6.95 -9.89 -13.96
CA GLU A 105 -8.32 -9.90 -13.46
C GLU A 105 -8.36 -10.54 -12.08
N SER A 106 -7.70 -11.68 -11.91
CA SER A 106 -7.50 -12.32 -10.61
C SER A 106 -6.78 -11.44 -9.60
N ALA A 107 -5.72 -10.73 -10.04
CA ALA A 107 -4.99 -9.80 -9.18
C ALA A 107 -5.88 -8.64 -8.70
N LEU A 108 -6.64 -8.03 -9.60
CA LEU A 108 -7.55 -6.93 -9.28
C LEU A 108 -8.69 -7.38 -8.38
N SER A 109 -9.30 -8.54 -8.68
CA SER A 109 -10.34 -9.13 -7.84
C SER A 109 -9.85 -9.38 -6.40
N LEU A 110 -8.62 -9.87 -6.25
CA LEU A 110 -8.03 -10.06 -4.92
C LEU A 110 -7.80 -8.72 -4.21
N ILE A 111 -7.28 -7.71 -4.91
CA ILE A 111 -7.09 -6.37 -4.36
C ILE A 111 -8.41 -5.76 -3.91
N GLU A 112 -9.48 -5.94 -4.69
CA GLU A 112 -10.82 -5.43 -4.38
C GLU A 112 -11.50 -6.23 -3.26
N SER A 113 -11.25 -7.54 -3.16
CA SER A 113 -11.86 -8.41 -2.14
C SER A 113 -11.32 -8.18 -0.73
N THR A 114 -10.13 -7.56 -0.60
CA THR A 114 -9.55 -7.18 0.70
C THR A 114 -10.21 -5.93 1.33
N GLN A 115 -11.30 -5.43 0.75
CA GLN A 115 -12.08 -4.35 1.36
C GLN A 115 -12.56 -4.75 2.75
N GLY A 116 -12.07 -4.04 3.77
CA GLY A 116 -12.56 -4.12 5.14
C GLY A 116 -11.94 -5.22 6.01
N SER A 117 -10.96 -5.99 5.55
CA SER A 117 -10.25 -6.97 6.38
C SER A 117 -8.94 -6.44 6.98
N GLU A 118 -8.41 -5.35 6.46
CA GLU A 118 -7.15 -4.80 6.94
C GLU A 118 -7.39 -3.53 7.78
N TYR A 119 -7.00 -3.66 9.05
CA TYR A 119 -6.87 -2.56 10.00
C TYR A 119 -8.14 -1.73 10.20
N ASP A 120 -8.97 -2.18 11.12
CA ASP A 120 -9.87 -1.28 11.82
C ASP A 120 -9.01 -0.22 12.52
N LEU A 121 -8.84 0.93 11.87
CA LEU A 121 -8.09 2.08 12.40
C LEU A 121 -8.75 2.65 13.68
N ASN A 122 -9.94 2.16 14.03
CA ASN A 122 -10.62 2.39 15.30
C ASN A 122 -10.21 1.39 16.40
N GLU A 123 -9.32 0.42 16.11
CA GLU A 123 -8.67 -0.32 17.16
C GLU A 123 -7.72 0.65 17.87
N ASP A 124 -8.12 1.12 19.04
CA ASP A 124 -7.38 2.03 19.91
C ASP A 124 -5.90 1.62 20.05
N TYR A 125 -5.01 2.61 20.09
CA TYR A 125 -3.57 2.42 20.35
C TYR A 125 -3.28 1.59 21.63
N GLU A 126 -4.25 1.47 22.54
CA GLU A 126 -4.18 0.56 23.69
C GLU A 126 -4.04 -0.93 23.29
N ASP A 127 -4.46 -1.29 22.08
CA ASP A 127 -4.41 -2.67 21.62
C ASP A 127 -3.01 -3.16 21.29
N TYR A 128 -2.12 -2.28 20.85
CA TYR A 128 -0.73 -2.67 20.59
C TYR A 128 -0.01 -3.15 21.86
N SER A 129 -0.32 -2.57 23.00
CA SER A 129 0.25 -2.99 24.28
C SER A 129 -0.16 -4.43 24.66
N LYS A 130 -1.33 -4.88 24.23
CA LYS A 130 -1.82 -6.25 24.47
C LYS A 130 -1.06 -7.27 23.63
N TYR A 131 -0.77 -6.95 22.35
CA TYR A 131 0.06 -7.82 21.50
C TYR A 131 1.47 -8.00 22.05
N VAL A 132 2.10 -6.93 22.55
CA VAL A 132 3.41 -7.00 23.19
C VAL A 132 3.36 -7.93 24.42
N LYS A 133 2.34 -7.80 25.26
CA LYS A 133 2.14 -8.68 26.42
C LYS A 133 1.86 -10.13 26.02
N MET A 134 1.14 -10.38 24.93
CA MET A 134 0.94 -11.74 24.38
C MET A 134 2.27 -12.34 23.91
N LEU A 135 3.13 -11.58 23.25
CA LEU A 135 4.48 -12.01 22.88
C LEU A 135 5.33 -12.36 24.12
N ASP A 136 5.25 -11.56 25.18
CA ASP A 136 5.97 -11.84 26.43
C ASP A 136 5.48 -13.14 27.09
N ILE A 137 4.16 -13.39 27.04
CA ILE A 137 3.58 -14.67 27.53
C ILE A 137 4.10 -15.85 26.72
N MET A 138 4.16 -15.75 25.38
CA MET A 138 4.75 -16.80 24.53
C MET A 138 6.20 -17.09 24.90
N LYS A 139 7.01 -16.02 25.07
CA LYS A 139 8.42 -16.16 25.49
C LYS A 139 8.56 -16.82 26.84
N GLN A 140 7.72 -16.48 27.83
CA GLN A 140 7.68 -17.11 29.16
C GLN A 140 7.33 -18.60 29.10
N LEU A 141 6.55 -19.02 28.12
CA LEU A 141 6.22 -20.41 27.85
C LEU A 141 7.30 -21.15 27.04
N GLY A 142 8.39 -20.45 26.65
CA GLY A 142 9.50 -21.04 25.89
C GLY A 142 9.33 -21.04 24.36
N TYR A 143 8.31 -20.35 23.85
CA TYR A 143 8.13 -20.23 22.39
C TYR A 143 8.81 -18.99 21.83
N ASN A 144 9.41 -19.12 20.64
CA ASN A 144 9.89 -17.97 19.90
C ASN A 144 8.71 -17.15 19.36
N SER A 145 8.93 -15.84 19.23
CA SER A 145 7.90 -14.89 18.81
C SER A 145 7.98 -14.50 17.33
N ASP A 146 8.68 -15.30 16.51
CA ASP A 146 8.73 -15.10 15.06
C ASP A 146 7.50 -15.74 14.36
N CYS A 147 7.15 -15.19 13.19
CA CYS A 147 5.99 -15.65 12.41
C CYS A 147 6.09 -17.15 12.04
N GLN A 148 7.31 -17.67 11.76
CA GLN A 148 7.49 -19.06 11.38
C GLN A 148 7.18 -20.00 12.55
N THR A 149 7.53 -19.61 13.78
CA THR A 149 7.19 -20.37 14.99
C THR A 149 5.68 -20.38 15.22
N ILE A 150 5.02 -19.23 15.06
CA ILE A 150 3.55 -19.12 15.26
C ILE A 150 2.79 -19.99 14.24
N ASP A 151 3.21 -20.00 12.98
CA ASP A 151 2.57 -20.79 11.92
C ASP A 151 2.76 -22.30 12.08
N ASN A 152 3.78 -22.74 12.82
CA ASN A 152 4.10 -24.14 13.07
C ASN A 152 3.68 -24.67 14.47
N LEU A 153 2.92 -23.89 15.24
CA LEU A 153 2.39 -24.32 16.52
C LEU A 153 1.44 -25.51 16.37
N THR A 154 1.57 -26.48 17.25
CA THR A 154 0.59 -27.59 17.33
C THR A 154 -0.71 -27.14 17.98
N ASP A 155 -1.80 -27.90 17.79
CA ASP A 155 -3.09 -27.60 18.41
C ASP A 155 -3.01 -27.55 19.93
N GLU A 156 -2.12 -28.37 20.55
CA GLU A 156 -1.88 -28.37 21.99
C GLU A 156 -1.14 -27.12 22.44
N ASP A 157 -0.15 -26.65 21.66
CA ASP A 157 0.56 -25.40 21.92
C ASP A 157 -0.38 -24.20 21.83
N ILE A 158 -1.17 -24.15 20.76
CA ILE A 158 -2.19 -23.11 20.55
C ILE A 158 -3.16 -23.05 21.75
N LYS A 159 -3.63 -24.20 22.21
CA LYS A 159 -4.55 -24.30 23.36
C LYS A 159 -3.86 -23.79 24.64
N THR A 160 -2.62 -24.20 24.87
CA THR A 160 -1.85 -23.82 26.06
C THR A 160 -1.58 -22.31 26.08
N ILE A 161 -1.12 -21.75 24.97
CA ILE A 161 -0.86 -20.31 24.81
C ILE A 161 -2.16 -19.52 24.98
N THR A 162 -3.23 -19.96 24.33
CA THR A 162 -4.56 -19.31 24.40
C THR A 162 -5.09 -19.25 25.83
N LEU A 163 -5.05 -20.36 26.56
CA LEU A 163 -5.49 -20.41 27.96
C LEU A 163 -4.67 -19.45 28.84
N ARG A 164 -3.35 -19.39 28.61
CA ARG A 164 -2.47 -18.50 29.38
C ARG A 164 -2.72 -17.04 29.07
N ILE A 165 -2.92 -16.69 27.80
CA ILE A 165 -3.28 -15.33 27.37
C ILE A 165 -4.60 -14.88 27.99
N TYR A 166 -5.64 -15.71 27.94
CA TYR A 166 -6.93 -15.38 28.56
C TYR A 166 -6.85 -15.25 30.08
N GLY A 167 -6.08 -16.11 30.74
CA GLY A 167 -5.89 -16.06 32.18
C GLY A 167 -5.20 -14.81 32.70
N ILE A 168 -4.36 -14.16 31.88
CA ILE A 168 -3.57 -12.98 32.28
C ILE A 168 -4.15 -11.67 31.73
N LEU A 169 -4.56 -11.66 30.46
CA LEU A 169 -4.90 -10.42 29.73
C LEU A 169 -6.39 -10.28 29.45
N ASN A 170 -7.14 -11.39 29.46
CA ASN A 170 -8.55 -11.45 29.07
C ASN A 170 -8.89 -10.62 27.81
N PRO A 171 -8.17 -10.81 26.69
CA PRO A 171 -8.38 -10.02 25.49
C PRO A 171 -9.61 -10.48 24.71
N PRO A 172 -10.16 -9.68 23.79
CA PRO A 172 -11.18 -10.12 22.86
C PRO A 172 -10.73 -11.33 22.03
N ARG A 173 -11.64 -12.30 21.83
CA ARG A 173 -11.34 -13.53 21.06
C ARG A 173 -10.71 -13.25 19.70
N LYS A 174 -11.22 -12.24 18.98
CA LYS A 174 -10.72 -11.81 17.67
C LYS A 174 -9.22 -11.45 17.70
N GLN A 175 -8.76 -10.80 18.77
CA GLN A 175 -7.35 -10.44 18.93
C GLN A 175 -6.43 -11.66 19.12
N VAL A 176 -6.87 -12.64 19.93
CA VAL A 176 -6.10 -13.88 20.13
C VAL A 176 -6.02 -14.67 18.83
N LEU A 177 -7.12 -14.80 18.08
CA LEU A 177 -7.14 -15.48 16.80
C LEU A 177 -6.22 -14.79 15.79
N LYS A 178 -6.22 -13.45 15.73
CA LYS A 178 -5.34 -12.67 14.86
C LYS A 178 -3.88 -12.83 15.27
N PHE A 179 -3.58 -12.79 16.56
CA PHE A 179 -2.24 -12.97 17.11
C PHE A 179 -1.65 -14.34 16.79
N LEU A 180 -2.43 -15.39 16.83
CA LEU A 180 -2.02 -16.77 16.56
C LEU A 180 -2.20 -17.19 15.09
N HIS A 181 -2.45 -16.24 14.18
CA HIS A 181 -2.65 -16.45 12.73
C HIS A 181 -3.78 -17.45 12.41
N LEU A 182 -4.80 -17.55 13.27
CA LEU A 182 -5.93 -18.48 13.13
C LEU A 182 -7.15 -17.86 12.40
N THR A 183 -7.05 -16.61 11.97
CA THR A 183 -8.11 -15.93 11.21
C THR A 183 -8.02 -16.35 9.75
N GLY A 184 -8.93 -17.23 9.31
CA GLY A 184 -9.03 -17.67 7.91
C GLY A 184 -8.84 -19.17 7.66
N LYS A 185 -8.80 -19.97 8.73
CA LYS A 185 -8.94 -21.45 8.62
C LYS A 185 -10.35 -21.88 8.91
#